data_565877a7b5221c8a7de9fe8d7618e2f2
#
_entry.id   565877a7b5221c8a7de9fe8d7618e2f2
#
_cell.length_a   1.000
_cell.length_b   1.000
_cell.length_c   1.000
_cell.angle_alpha   90.00
_cell.angle_beta   90.00
_cell.angle_gamma   90.00
#
_symmetry.space_group_name_H-M   'P 1'
#
loop_
_entity.id
_entity.type
_entity.pdbx_description
1 polymer ?
#
loop_
_entity_poly.entity_id
_entity_poly.type
_entity_poly.pdbx_seq_one_letter_code
_entity_poly.pdbx_strand_id
1 'polypeptide(L)'
;MSKIPPKPLYIYRMVHFDNIKFVLSNGICSKNYMQPSTEYVNIGNDTLIKKRDTYPVDIKPGGVLGDYVPFYFCGHSPMLLNIKTGRGVPMQPQEDIIFLCLELYNVIEQCNEWIFTDGHPIDSFTEYFNETKDLDQINWDVIP
;
A
#
# COMPACT_ATOMS: atom_id res chain seq x y z
N MET A 1 -2.25 20.97 12.24
CA MET A 1 -2.09 20.10 11.05
C MET A 1 -0.67 20.15 10.55
N SER A 2 -0.14 19.01 10.19
CA SER A 2 1.20 18.94 9.61
C SER A 2 1.23 19.59 8.24
N LYS A 3 2.35 20.20 7.92
CA LYS A 3 2.56 20.78 6.60
C LYS A 3 2.85 19.65 5.60
N ILE A 4 2.16 19.65 4.45
CA ILE A 4 2.43 18.73 3.36
C ILE A 4 3.91 18.87 2.95
N PRO A 5 4.68 17.75 2.86
CA PRO A 5 6.05 17.82 2.41
C PRO A 5 6.17 18.41 0.99
N PRO A 6 7.29 19.08 0.68
CA PRO A 6 7.50 19.59 -0.67
C PRO A 6 7.60 18.45 -1.70
N LYS A 7 7.24 18.74 -2.93
CA LYS A 7 7.45 17.80 -4.04
C LYS A 7 8.94 17.59 -4.30
N PRO A 8 9.37 16.39 -4.70
CA PRO A 8 8.57 15.18 -4.96
C PRO A 8 8.17 14.48 -3.66
N LEU A 9 7.00 13.84 -3.68
CA LEU A 9 6.48 13.02 -2.58
C LEU A 9 6.34 11.57 -3.07
N TYR A 10 6.99 10.65 -2.38
CA TYR A 10 7.07 9.26 -2.80
C TYR A 10 6.15 8.36 -1.99
N ILE A 11 5.65 7.33 -2.64
CA ILE A 11 4.93 6.22 -2.03
C ILE A 11 5.67 4.92 -2.27
N TYR A 12 5.51 3.97 -1.36
CA TYR A 12 6.34 2.77 -1.28
C TYR A 12 5.48 1.52 -1.16
N ARG A 13 5.86 0.49 -1.91
CA ARG A 13 5.27 -0.84 -1.81
C ARG A 13 6.37 -1.88 -1.69
N MET A 14 6.26 -2.75 -0.69
CA MET A 14 7.17 -3.88 -0.52
C MET A 14 6.71 -5.06 -1.37
N VAL A 15 7.65 -5.67 -2.09
CA VAL A 15 7.45 -6.92 -2.81
C VAL A 15 8.64 -7.85 -2.59
N HIS A 16 8.38 -9.15 -2.67
CA HIS A 16 9.47 -10.13 -2.66
C HIS A 16 10.22 -10.08 -3.99
N PHE A 17 11.55 -10.24 -3.94
CA PHE A 17 12.41 -10.22 -5.13
C PHE A 17 11.92 -11.18 -6.23
N ASP A 18 11.50 -12.40 -5.85
CA ASP A 18 11.02 -13.41 -6.80
C ASP A 18 9.75 -12.98 -7.57
N ASN A 19 9.05 -11.96 -7.09
CA ASN A 19 7.84 -11.45 -7.74
C ASN A 19 8.13 -10.39 -8.80
N ILE A 20 9.36 -9.91 -8.92
CA ILE A 20 9.71 -8.82 -9.84
C ILE A 20 9.39 -9.15 -11.29
N LYS A 21 9.67 -10.39 -11.70
CA LYS A 21 9.33 -10.83 -13.07
C LYS A 21 7.84 -10.73 -13.36
N PHE A 22 7.00 -11.13 -12.40
CA PHE A 22 5.55 -11.01 -12.51
C PHE A 22 5.13 -9.53 -12.63
N VAL A 23 5.68 -8.66 -11.78
CA VAL A 23 5.38 -7.22 -11.78
C VAL A 23 5.80 -6.58 -13.10
N LEU A 24 6.99 -6.89 -13.62
CA LEU A 24 7.46 -6.35 -14.89
C LEU A 24 6.62 -6.82 -16.09
N SER A 25 6.06 -8.04 -16.03
CA SER A 25 5.25 -8.60 -17.10
C SER A 25 3.80 -8.13 -17.09
N ASN A 26 3.23 -7.89 -15.89
CA ASN A 26 1.80 -7.63 -15.70
C ASN A 26 1.49 -6.23 -15.16
N GLY A 27 2.50 -5.50 -14.72
CA GLY A 27 2.32 -4.25 -13.99
C GLY A 27 1.97 -4.49 -12.52
N ILE A 28 1.70 -3.39 -11.81
CA ILE A 28 1.25 -3.42 -10.42
C ILE A 28 -0.28 -3.46 -10.45
N CYS A 29 -0.84 -4.60 -10.09
CA CYS A 29 -2.28 -4.84 -10.16
C CYS A 29 -2.86 -5.14 -8.77
N SER A 30 -4.11 -4.73 -8.55
CA SER A 30 -4.85 -5.15 -7.36
C SER A 30 -5.17 -6.64 -7.42
N LYS A 31 -5.36 -7.24 -6.25
CA LYS A 31 -5.67 -8.67 -6.15
C LYS A 31 -6.97 -9.04 -6.86
N ASN A 32 -7.99 -8.20 -6.78
CA ASN A 32 -9.28 -8.46 -7.41
C ASN A 32 -9.26 -8.24 -8.92
N TYR A 33 -8.30 -7.45 -9.42
CA TYR A 33 -8.13 -7.24 -10.86
C TYR A 33 -7.39 -8.41 -11.52
N MET A 34 -6.30 -8.88 -10.91
CA MET A 34 -5.48 -9.96 -11.44
C MET A 34 -4.97 -10.83 -10.30
N GLN A 35 -5.42 -12.09 -10.28
CA GLN A 35 -4.91 -13.06 -9.31
C GLN A 35 -3.46 -13.40 -9.64
N PRO A 36 -2.56 -13.35 -8.66
CA PRO A 36 -1.19 -13.79 -8.87
C PRO A 36 -1.13 -15.31 -9.13
N SER A 37 -0.08 -15.76 -9.81
CA SER A 37 0.20 -17.19 -9.97
C SER A 37 0.47 -17.85 -8.62
N THR A 38 0.37 -19.19 -8.56
CA THR A 38 0.69 -19.96 -7.34
C THR A 38 2.16 -19.81 -6.91
N GLU A 39 3.04 -19.41 -7.83
CA GLU A 39 4.45 -19.14 -7.55
C GLU A 39 4.71 -17.77 -6.93
N TYR A 40 3.70 -16.90 -6.90
CA TYR A 40 3.83 -15.57 -6.33
C TYR A 40 4.06 -15.65 -4.82
N VAL A 41 5.15 -15.05 -4.36
CA VAL A 41 5.50 -15.04 -2.92
C VAL A 41 4.72 -13.95 -2.21
N ASN A 42 3.81 -14.35 -1.31
CA ASN A 42 3.06 -13.43 -0.49
C ASN A 42 3.83 -13.13 0.80
N ILE A 43 4.16 -11.87 1.03
CA ILE A 43 4.86 -11.41 2.23
C ILE A 43 3.93 -10.76 3.26
N GLY A 44 2.66 -10.57 2.92
CA GLY A 44 1.68 -9.95 3.80
C GLY A 44 1.03 -10.92 4.79
N ASN A 45 0.32 -10.35 5.77
CA ASN A 45 -0.47 -11.13 6.71
C ASN A 45 -1.74 -11.65 6.02
N ASP A 46 -1.89 -12.96 5.91
CA ASP A 46 -3.01 -13.58 5.20
C ASP A 46 -4.38 -13.21 5.78
N THR A 47 -4.50 -13.09 7.08
CA THR A 47 -5.75 -12.71 7.75
C THR A 47 -6.13 -11.28 7.38
N LEU A 48 -5.17 -10.35 7.40
CA LEU A 48 -5.42 -8.96 7.01
C LEU A 48 -5.72 -8.84 5.51
N ILE A 49 -5.03 -9.60 4.66
CA ILE A 49 -5.29 -9.63 3.22
C ILE A 49 -6.72 -10.09 2.93
N LYS A 50 -7.15 -11.19 3.54
CA LYS A 50 -8.51 -11.72 3.39
C LYS A 50 -9.56 -10.71 3.89
N LYS A 51 -9.29 -10.05 5.00
CA LYS A 51 -10.19 -9.02 5.54
C LYS A 51 -10.27 -7.80 4.61
N ARG A 52 -9.15 -7.39 4.02
CA ARG A 52 -9.12 -6.32 3.02
C ARG A 52 -9.92 -6.65 1.76
N ASP A 53 -9.86 -7.88 1.30
CA ASP A 53 -10.46 -8.28 0.02
C ASP A 53 -11.93 -7.90 -0.10
N THR A 54 -12.65 -7.84 1.00
CA THR A 54 -14.08 -7.54 1.05
C THR A 54 -14.43 -6.30 1.88
N TYR A 55 -13.43 -5.59 2.42
CA TYR A 55 -13.68 -4.42 3.26
C TYR A 55 -14.14 -3.23 2.41
N PRO A 56 -15.33 -2.66 2.68
CA PRO A 56 -15.90 -1.64 1.81
C PRO A 56 -15.16 -0.31 1.91
N VAL A 57 -15.12 0.40 0.79
CA VAL A 57 -14.64 1.78 0.69
C VAL A 57 -15.86 2.69 0.56
N ASP A 58 -16.16 3.47 1.61
CA ASP A 58 -17.40 4.23 1.72
C ASP A 58 -17.37 5.58 0.99
N ILE A 59 -16.24 5.95 0.42
CA ILE A 59 -16.09 7.15 -0.42
C ILE A 59 -15.85 6.76 -1.87
N LYS A 60 -16.09 7.68 -2.80
CA LYS A 60 -15.74 7.45 -4.21
C LYS A 60 -14.23 7.26 -4.36
N PRO A 61 -13.79 6.32 -5.22
CA PRO A 61 -14.55 5.59 -6.22
C PRO A 61 -15.31 4.36 -5.70
N GLY A 62 -15.27 4.05 -4.42
CA GLY A 62 -16.02 2.94 -3.83
C GLY A 62 -15.36 1.60 -3.99
N GLY A 63 -16.13 0.54 -4.09
CA GLY A 63 -15.65 -0.82 -4.14
C GLY A 63 -15.18 -1.35 -2.79
N VAL A 64 -14.20 -2.23 -2.81
CA VAL A 64 -13.58 -2.82 -1.62
C VAL A 64 -12.06 -2.62 -1.66
N LEU A 65 -11.40 -2.74 -0.52
CA LEU A 65 -9.95 -2.53 -0.46
C LEU A 65 -9.16 -3.51 -1.34
N GLY A 66 -9.69 -4.70 -1.60
CA GLY A 66 -9.08 -5.65 -2.53
C GLY A 66 -9.02 -5.17 -3.99
N ASP A 67 -9.81 -4.15 -4.35
CA ASP A 67 -9.78 -3.51 -5.66
C ASP A 67 -8.62 -2.52 -5.82
N TYR A 68 -7.91 -2.19 -4.74
CA TYR A 68 -6.86 -1.19 -4.70
C TYR A 68 -5.48 -1.81 -4.48
N VAL A 69 -4.47 -1.21 -5.08
CA VAL A 69 -3.07 -1.54 -4.81
C VAL A 69 -2.60 -0.72 -3.61
N PRO A 70 -2.18 -1.35 -2.50
CA PRO A 70 -1.74 -0.63 -1.31
C PRO A 70 -0.32 -0.11 -1.44
N PHE A 71 -0.13 1.13 -1.00
CA PHE A 71 1.17 1.79 -0.84
C PHE A 71 1.25 2.43 0.54
N TYR A 72 2.48 2.69 0.98
CA TYR A 72 2.76 3.43 2.21
C TYR A 72 3.42 4.76 1.90
N PHE A 73 3.23 5.75 2.76
CA PHE A 73 3.93 7.04 2.65
C PHE A 73 5.38 6.99 3.13
N CYS A 74 5.82 5.87 3.70
CA CYS A 74 7.21 5.68 4.12
C CYS A 74 7.69 4.26 3.87
N GLY A 75 9.03 4.08 3.84
CA GLY A 75 9.63 2.76 3.72
C GLY A 75 9.74 1.98 5.03
N HIS A 76 9.63 2.66 6.17
CA HIS A 76 9.78 2.06 7.51
C HIS A 76 8.42 1.76 8.12
N SER A 77 7.66 0.86 7.51
CA SER A 77 6.35 0.45 8.02
C SER A 77 6.46 -0.64 9.10
N PRO A 78 5.44 -0.77 9.98
CA PRO A 78 5.36 -1.91 10.90
C PRO A 78 5.39 -3.26 10.19
N MET A 79 4.89 -3.33 8.95
CA MET A 79 4.92 -4.53 8.13
C MET A 79 6.35 -5.01 7.86
N LEU A 80 7.29 -4.10 7.59
CA LEU A 80 8.69 -4.46 7.38
C LEU A 80 9.31 -5.13 8.60
N LEU A 81 9.03 -4.61 9.79
CA LEU A 81 9.47 -5.22 11.05
C LEU A 81 8.86 -6.62 11.24
N ASN A 82 7.58 -6.77 10.93
CA ASN A 82 6.90 -8.07 11.02
C ASN A 82 7.51 -9.10 10.07
N ILE A 83 7.85 -8.72 8.85
CA ILE A 83 8.51 -9.59 7.88
C ILE A 83 9.90 -9.99 8.36
N LYS A 84 10.67 -9.06 8.92
CA LYS A 84 12.00 -9.31 9.46
C LYS A 84 11.98 -10.29 10.64
N THR A 85 10.99 -10.17 11.50
CA THR A 85 10.91 -10.93 12.77
C THR A 85 10.01 -12.16 12.70
N GLY A 86 9.21 -12.31 11.64
CA GLY A 86 8.24 -13.40 11.50
C GLY A 86 6.98 -13.22 12.36
N ARG A 87 6.70 -12.01 12.83
CA ARG A 87 5.54 -11.73 13.68
C ARG A 87 4.25 -11.67 12.83
N GLY A 88 3.45 -12.73 12.88
CA GLY A 88 2.18 -12.81 12.17
C GLY A 88 2.30 -12.98 10.65
N VAL A 89 3.51 -13.09 10.13
CA VAL A 89 3.82 -13.33 8.72
C VAL A 89 5.02 -14.26 8.60
N PRO A 90 5.21 -14.96 7.47
CA PRO A 90 6.44 -15.71 7.23
C PRO A 90 7.65 -14.77 7.26
N MET A 91 8.68 -15.14 8.03
CA MET A 91 9.93 -14.39 8.06
C MET A 91 10.63 -14.47 6.71
N GLN A 92 11.08 -13.33 6.19
CA GLN A 92 11.81 -13.23 4.94
C GLN A 92 13.15 -12.53 5.17
N PRO A 93 14.26 -12.97 4.52
CA PRO A 93 15.50 -12.21 4.53
C PRO A 93 15.29 -10.78 3.99
N GLN A 94 15.93 -9.79 4.64
CA GLN A 94 15.76 -8.39 4.24
C GLN A 94 16.26 -8.11 2.83
N GLU A 95 17.29 -8.82 2.37
CA GLU A 95 17.82 -8.72 1.01
C GLU A 95 16.84 -9.19 -0.06
N ASP A 96 15.82 -9.98 0.30
CA ASP A 96 14.78 -10.45 -0.62
C ASP A 96 13.60 -9.48 -0.75
N ILE A 97 13.57 -8.44 0.07
CA ILE A 97 12.50 -7.42 0.04
C ILE A 97 12.94 -6.23 -0.81
N ILE A 98 12.12 -5.91 -1.80
CA ILE A 98 12.32 -4.78 -2.69
C ILE A 98 11.21 -3.77 -2.48
N PHE A 99 11.57 -2.48 -2.50
CA PHE A 99 10.60 -1.38 -2.50
C PHE A 99 10.34 -0.92 -3.93
N LEU A 100 9.07 -0.94 -4.34
CA LEU A 100 8.62 -0.18 -5.49
C LEU A 100 8.34 1.24 -5.01
N CYS A 101 9.04 2.20 -5.58
CA CYS A 101 8.98 3.60 -5.17
C CYS A 101 8.41 4.43 -6.32
N LEU A 102 7.24 5.07 -6.10
CA LEU A 102 6.57 5.86 -7.10
C LEU A 102 6.39 7.29 -6.59
N GLU A 103 6.44 8.26 -7.51
CA GLU A 103 6.14 9.64 -7.17
C GLU A 103 4.61 9.84 -7.17
N LEU A 104 4.08 10.32 -6.04
CA LEU A 104 2.64 10.37 -5.77
C LEU A 104 1.86 11.15 -6.82
N TYR A 105 2.33 12.33 -7.19
CA TYR A 105 1.57 13.20 -8.11
C TYR A 105 1.55 12.65 -9.53
N ASN A 106 2.59 11.92 -9.95
CA ASN A 106 2.57 11.21 -11.23
C ASN A 106 1.53 10.08 -11.23
N VAL A 107 1.43 9.35 -10.11
CA VAL A 107 0.40 8.31 -9.96
C VAL A 107 -1.00 8.93 -10.02
N ILE A 108 -1.23 10.03 -9.33
CA ILE A 108 -2.53 10.74 -9.33
C ILE A 108 -2.91 11.21 -10.73
N GLU A 109 -1.95 11.71 -11.52
CA GLU A 109 -2.20 12.13 -12.90
C GLU A 109 -2.58 10.98 -13.83
N GLN A 110 -1.99 9.80 -13.61
CA GLN A 110 -2.17 8.64 -14.48
C GLN A 110 -3.30 7.70 -14.05
N CYS A 111 -3.70 7.75 -12.78
CA CYS A 111 -4.74 6.90 -12.23
C CYS A 111 -5.96 7.73 -11.88
N ASN A 112 -7.11 7.40 -12.48
CA ASN A 112 -8.36 8.13 -12.24
C ASN A 112 -9.01 7.79 -10.89
N GLU A 113 -8.66 6.66 -10.31
CA GLU A 113 -9.30 6.11 -9.12
C GLU A 113 -8.26 5.79 -8.05
N TRP A 114 -8.29 6.55 -6.98
CA TRP A 114 -7.37 6.40 -5.86
C TRP A 114 -7.99 6.94 -4.57
N ILE A 115 -7.50 6.43 -3.47
CA ILE A 115 -7.79 6.94 -2.12
C ILE A 115 -6.52 6.93 -1.29
N PHE A 116 -6.52 7.68 -0.21
CA PHE A 116 -5.53 7.51 0.86
C PHE A 116 -6.21 7.58 2.22
N THR A 117 -5.50 7.15 3.25
CA THR A 117 -6.01 7.08 4.61
C THR A 117 -5.00 7.65 5.60
N ASP A 118 -5.48 8.14 6.73
CA ASP A 118 -4.63 8.68 7.79
C ASP A 118 -4.14 7.61 8.79
N GLY A 119 -4.56 6.38 8.60
CA GLY A 119 -4.18 5.23 9.42
C GLY A 119 -4.33 3.93 8.66
N HIS A 120 -4.26 2.81 9.37
CA HIS A 120 -4.50 1.51 8.75
C HIS A 120 -5.94 1.43 8.25
N PRO A 121 -6.18 1.05 6.97
CA PRO A 121 -7.51 1.16 6.35
C PRO A 121 -8.65 0.43 7.06
N ILE A 122 -8.36 -0.66 7.76
CA ILE A 122 -9.38 -1.45 8.46
C ILE A 122 -9.57 -1.06 9.92
N ASP A 123 -8.83 -0.08 10.43
CA ASP A 123 -9.00 0.42 11.79
C ASP A 123 -10.21 1.34 11.89
N SER A 124 -10.96 1.23 13.00
CA SER A 124 -12.24 1.93 13.18
C SER A 124 -12.16 3.44 13.12
N PHE A 125 -11.03 4.02 13.51
CA PHE A 125 -10.83 5.48 13.57
C PHE A 125 -10.13 6.05 12.34
N THR A 126 -9.80 5.22 11.36
CA THR A 126 -9.13 5.65 10.13
C THR A 126 -10.12 6.41 9.24
N GLU A 127 -9.72 7.57 8.79
CA GLU A 127 -10.45 8.37 7.82
C GLU A 127 -9.91 8.15 6.40
N TYR A 128 -10.82 8.20 5.42
CA TYR A 128 -10.54 7.98 4.00
C TYR A 128 -10.68 9.29 3.24
N PHE A 129 -9.77 9.53 2.31
CA PHE A 129 -9.72 10.74 1.50
C PHE A 129 -9.54 10.42 0.02
N ASN A 130 -10.10 11.24 -0.84
CA ASN A 130 -10.00 11.11 -2.30
C ASN A 130 -9.68 12.43 -3.02
N GLU A 131 -9.21 13.44 -2.27
CA GLU A 131 -8.81 14.72 -2.83
C GLU A 131 -7.41 15.10 -2.33
N THR A 132 -6.58 15.65 -3.22
CA THR A 132 -5.19 16.03 -2.89
C THR A 132 -5.09 17.11 -1.83
N LYS A 133 -6.11 17.98 -1.72
CA LYS A 133 -6.15 19.02 -0.67
C LYS A 133 -6.12 18.42 0.73
N ASP A 134 -6.66 17.21 0.89
CA ASP A 134 -6.75 16.52 2.18
C ASP A 134 -5.43 15.85 2.61
N LEU A 135 -4.37 15.94 1.80
CA LEU A 135 -3.05 15.47 2.21
C LEU A 135 -2.52 16.20 3.46
N ASP A 136 -3.05 17.37 3.79
CA ASP A 136 -2.75 18.08 5.03
C ASP A 136 -3.35 17.42 6.29
N GLN A 137 -4.28 16.47 6.12
CA GLN A 137 -4.84 15.68 7.22
C GLN A 137 -3.90 14.57 7.68
N ILE A 138 -2.89 14.23 6.88
CA ILE A 138 -1.87 13.26 7.26
C ILE A 138 -0.88 13.90 8.24
N ASN A 139 -0.58 13.20 9.31
CA ASN A 139 0.42 13.67 10.27
C ASN A 139 1.84 13.38 9.73
N TRP A 140 2.33 14.28 8.89
CA TRP A 140 3.66 14.15 8.26
C TRP A 140 4.82 14.19 9.24
N ASP A 141 4.61 14.77 10.43
CA ASP A 141 5.67 14.89 11.44
C ASP A 141 6.06 13.55 12.05
N VAL A 142 5.19 12.53 11.95
CA VAL A 142 5.45 11.18 12.46
C VAL A 142 5.84 10.18 11.38
N ILE A 143 5.84 10.59 10.14
CA ILE A 143 6.29 9.76 9.01
C ILE A 143 7.79 9.98 8.83
N PRO A 144 8.62 8.92 9.02
CA PRO A 144 10.08 9.06 8.95
C PRO A 144 10.59 9.31 7.53
#